data_8e8072a32c05de19a8b0e4eaa814ea2f
#
_entry.id   8e8072a32c05de19a8b0e4eaa814ea2f
#
_cell.length_a   1.000
_cell.length_b   1.000
_cell.length_c   1.000
_cell.angle_alpha   90.00
_cell.angle_beta   90.00
_cell.angle_gamma   90.00
#
_symmetry.space_group_name_H-M   'P 1'
#
loop_
_entity.id
_entity.type
_entity.pdbx_description
1 polymer ?
#
loop_
_entity_poly.entity_id
_entity_poly.type
_entity_poly.pdbx_seq_one_letter_code
_entity_poly.pdbx_strand_id
1 'polypeptide(L)'
;RRQRQMCIRDRVNTTCPCCGGPAKRETDTMPQWAGSSWYFLRYTDPHNDEALASPEALKYWMPVDWYNGGMEHTTLHLLYSRFWHKFLYDEKVVPCPEPYQKRTSHGMILGENGEKMSKSRGNVVNPDDIVREYGADTLRTYEMFIGAFDLSASWSEDGVKGCRRFLERVWKLQDIMTDETGYSKELETKMHQTIKKVSSDYENLKYNTAIAAMMALINEFYKKNAVTKGEYETLLILLNPVAPHITEELWQIIGGTGYVYQQKWPEFDETKTVENTVEIAVQINGKTKGTLAIGRNDAKDDVIAKAKESIADKLTGNIVKEIYVPGRIVNIVMK
;
A
#
# COMPACT_ATOMS: atom_id res chain seq x y z
N ARG A 1 28.69 -23.36 32.73
CA ARG A 1 28.77 -22.14 33.58
C ARG A 1 30.19 -21.88 34.10
N ARG A 2 30.97 -22.87 34.58
CA ARG A 2 32.35 -22.66 35.07
C ARG A 2 33.30 -22.17 33.98
N GLN A 3 33.23 -22.71 32.77
CA GLN A 3 34.10 -22.28 31.65
C GLN A 3 33.82 -20.83 31.22
N ARG A 4 32.56 -20.38 31.23
CA ARG A 4 32.21 -18.98 30.98
C ARG A 4 32.77 -18.02 32.02
N GLN A 5 32.78 -18.42 33.30
CA GLN A 5 33.33 -17.57 34.36
C GLN A 5 34.89 -17.47 34.32
N MET A 6 35.57 -18.52 33.91
CA MET A 6 37.03 -18.46 33.69
C MET A 6 37.37 -17.52 32.50
N CYS A 7 36.70 -17.66 31.38
CA CYS A 7 36.91 -16.78 30.21
C CYS A 7 36.62 -15.29 30.55
N ILE A 8 35.67 -15.01 31.44
CA ILE A 8 35.34 -13.64 31.85
C ILE A 8 36.48 -13.05 32.66
N ARG A 9 37.06 -13.79 33.63
CA ARG A 9 38.19 -13.30 34.47
C ARG A 9 39.43 -13.01 33.63
N ASP A 10 39.78 -13.87 32.70
CA ASP A 10 40.92 -13.70 31.80
C ASP A 10 40.74 -12.53 30.82
N ARG A 11 39.48 -12.24 30.43
CA ARG A 11 39.16 -11.07 29.59
C ARG A 11 39.19 -9.74 30.37
N VAL A 12 38.86 -9.75 31.65
CA VAL A 12 38.78 -8.52 32.47
C VAL A 12 40.18 -8.02 32.83
N ASN A 13 41.08 -8.92 33.24
CA ASN A 13 42.43 -8.54 33.59
C ASN A 13 43.29 -8.46 32.32
N THR A 14 43.98 -7.34 32.16
CA THR A 14 44.83 -7.06 31.00
C THR A 14 46.01 -6.19 31.41
N THR A 15 46.86 -5.86 30.47
CA THR A 15 47.94 -4.87 30.64
C THR A 15 47.51 -3.58 29.93
N CYS A 16 47.86 -2.45 30.55
CA CYS A 16 47.64 -1.14 29.94
C CYS A 16 48.52 -0.99 28.69
N PRO A 17 47.92 -0.65 27.51
CA PRO A 17 48.69 -0.50 26.28
C PRO A 17 49.65 0.70 26.29
N CYS A 18 49.44 1.67 27.18
CA CYS A 18 50.27 2.87 27.29
C CYS A 18 51.48 2.69 28.22
N CYS A 19 51.31 2.04 29.38
CA CYS A 19 52.38 1.95 30.40
C CYS A 19 52.82 0.52 30.73
N GLY A 20 52.16 -0.51 30.16
CA GLY A 20 52.45 -1.92 30.41
C GLY A 20 52.07 -2.42 31.83
N GLY A 21 51.51 -1.59 32.68
CA GLY A 21 51.07 -1.96 34.02
C GLY A 21 49.77 -2.77 34.05
N PRO A 22 49.42 -3.37 35.21
CA PRO A 22 48.16 -4.11 35.37
C PRO A 22 46.96 -3.19 35.12
N ALA A 23 45.97 -3.67 34.34
CA ALA A 23 44.74 -2.95 34.02
C ALA A 23 43.54 -3.88 34.02
N LYS A 24 42.35 -3.33 34.07
CA LYS A 24 41.08 -4.04 33.92
C LYS A 24 40.34 -3.45 32.75
N ARG A 25 39.80 -4.33 31.90
CA ARG A 25 38.85 -3.93 30.87
C ARG A 25 37.50 -3.59 31.48
N GLU A 26 36.74 -2.73 30.80
CA GLU A 26 35.35 -2.46 31.14
C GLU A 26 34.56 -3.76 31.22
N THR A 27 33.75 -3.91 32.25
CA THR A 27 32.96 -5.12 32.52
C THR A 27 31.48 -4.97 32.18
N ASP A 28 31.03 -3.74 32.01
CA ASP A 28 29.68 -3.48 31.55
C ASP A 28 29.52 -3.91 30.08
N THR A 29 28.43 -4.60 29.80
CA THR A 29 28.08 -4.98 28.43
C THR A 29 27.36 -3.83 27.77
N MET A 30 27.69 -3.54 26.52
CA MET A 30 26.88 -2.64 25.72
C MET A 30 25.47 -3.22 25.59
N PRO A 31 24.43 -2.37 25.60
CA PRO A 31 23.06 -2.82 25.30
C PRO A 31 23.01 -3.58 23.98
N GLN A 32 22.07 -4.51 23.85
CA GLN A 32 21.89 -5.29 22.62
C GLN A 32 21.72 -4.43 21.35
N TRP A 33 21.29 -3.19 21.50
CA TRP A 33 21.14 -2.20 20.42
C TRP A 33 22.47 -1.73 19.82
N ALA A 34 23.60 -1.99 20.43
CA ALA A 34 24.90 -1.58 19.90
C ALA A 34 25.18 -2.17 18.51
N GLY A 35 24.94 -3.48 18.34
CA GLY A 35 25.10 -4.14 17.05
C GLY A 35 24.12 -3.61 15.99
N SER A 36 22.88 -3.34 16.38
CA SER A 36 21.86 -2.80 15.48
C SER A 36 22.05 -1.32 15.15
N SER A 37 22.92 -0.62 15.87
CA SER A 37 23.11 0.82 15.68
C SER A 37 23.81 1.22 14.38
N TRP A 38 24.44 0.28 13.69
CA TRP A 38 25.25 0.57 12.50
C TRP A 38 25.10 -0.44 11.35
N TYR A 39 24.21 -1.44 11.46
CA TYR A 39 24.04 -2.49 10.45
C TYR A 39 23.74 -1.92 9.06
N PHE A 40 22.96 -0.83 8.96
CA PHE A 40 22.60 -0.18 7.71
C PHE A 40 23.81 0.42 6.98
N LEU A 41 24.86 0.83 7.72
CA LEU A 41 26.13 1.23 7.14
C LEU A 41 26.85 0.01 6.55
N ARG A 42 26.92 -1.08 7.30
CA ARG A 42 27.55 -2.33 6.85
C ARG A 42 26.87 -2.92 5.62
N TYR A 43 25.55 -2.78 5.49
CA TYR A 43 24.80 -3.25 4.33
C TYR A 43 25.21 -2.57 3.02
N THR A 44 25.81 -1.38 3.07
CA THR A 44 26.30 -0.71 1.86
C THR A 44 27.51 -1.41 1.23
N ASP A 45 28.28 -2.16 2.04
CA ASP A 45 29.49 -2.87 1.61
C ASP A 45 29.75 -4.09 2.50
N PRO A 46 28.88 -5.15 2.40
CA PRO A 46 28.85 -6.25 3.38
C PRO A 46 30.07 -7.17 3.34
N HIS A 47 30.83 -7.18 2.24
CA HIS A 47 31.98 -8.04 2.02
C HIS A 47 33.33 -7.33 2.24
N ASN A 48 33.33 -6.13 2.74
CA ASN A 48 34.54 -5.38 3.02
C ASN A 48 35.20 -5.89 4.31
N ASP A 49 36.38 -6.47 4.22
CA ASP A 49 37.14 -7.01 5.34
C ASP A 49 38.11 -5.99 5.98
N GLU A 50 38.33 -4.84 5.33
CA GLU A 50 39.31 -3.84 5.76
C GLU A 50 38.69 -2.69 6.56
N ALA A 51 37.42 -2.34 6.26
CA ALA A 51 36.73 -1.21 6.88
C ALA A 51 35.26 -1.54 7.17
N LEU A 52 34.58 -0.64 7.91
CA LEU A 52 33.14 -0.69 8.15
C LEU A 52 32.35 -0.77 6.82
N ALA A 53 32.71 0.06 5.87
CA ALA A 53 32.33 0.07 4.47
C ALA A 53 33.28 1.01 3.72
N SER A 54 33.40 0.88 2.39
CA SER A 54 34.22 1.77 1.60
C SER A 54 33.64 3.20 1.58
N PRO A 55 34.47 4.24 1.53
CA PRO A 55 34.01 5.63 1.45
C PRO A 55 33.11 5.88 0.23
N GLU A 56 33.39 5.22 -0.90
CA GLU A 56 32.61 5.31 -2.15
C GLU A 56 31.20 4.74 -1.94
N ALA A 57 31.05 3.57 -1.32
CA ALA A 57 29.77 2.96 -1.02
C ALA A 57 28.95 3.82 -0.05
N LEU A 58 29.59 4.32 1.02
CA LEU A 58 28.94 5.21 1.98
C LEU A 58 28.49 6.52 1.32
N LYS A 59 29.31 7.11 0.46
CA LYS A 59 28.95 8.35 -0.25
C LYS A 59 27.78 8.15 -1.21
N TYR A 60 27.66 6.97 -1.80
CA TYR A 60 26.57 6.65 -2.74
C TYR A 60 25.25 6.35 -2.03
N TRP A 61 25.30 5.56 -0.95
CA TRP A 61 24.10 5.04 -0.30
C TRP A 61 23.58 5.87 0.89
N MET A 62 24.43 6.75 1.46
CA MET A 62 24.05 7.52 2.65
C MET A 62 23.73 8.97 2.31
N PRO A 63 22.80 9.60 3.05
CA PRO A 63 21.95 9.03 4.10
C PRO A 63 20.86 8.11 3.52
N VAL A 64 20.31 7.21 4.37
CA VAL A 64 19.17 6.35 3.97
C VAL A 64 17.97 7.20 3.61
N ASP A 65 17.41 7.00 2.41
CA ASP A 65 16.33 7.84 1.87
C ASP A 65 15.04 7.71 2.69
N TRP A 66 14.68 6.48 3.06
CA TRP A 66 13.46 6.22 3.80
C TRP A 66 13.61 5.05 4.77
N TYR A 67 13.36 5.32 6.04
CA TYR A 67 13.52 4.37 7.14
C TYR A 67 12.20 4.07 7.83
N ASN A 68 11.73 2.83 7.71
CA ASN A 68 10.49 2.36 8.31
C ASN A 68 10.78 1.51 9.55
N GLY A 69 10.01 1.68 10.61
CA GLY A 69 10.15 0.88 11.82
C GLY A 69 9.06 1.14 12.85
N GLY A 70 8.99 0.27 13.87
CA GLY A 70 8.04 0.43 14.95
C GLY A 70 8.23 1.70 15.77
N MET A 71 7.15 2.22 16.32
CA MET A 71 7.16 3.44 17.15
C MET A 71 8.04 3.29 18.39
N GLU A 72 8.15 2.10 18.98
CA GLU A 72 8.96 1.78 20.15
C GLU A 72 10.45 2.06 19.93
N HIS A 73 10.91 1.96 18.69
CA HIS A 73 12.32 2.20 18.35
C HIS A 73 12.72 3.68 18.35
N THR A 74 11.78 4.61 18.52
CA THR A 74 12.08 6.05 18.63
C THR A 74 13.03 6.34 19.77
N THR A 75 12.85 5.68 20.91
CA THR A 75 13.68 5.82 22.11
C THR A 75 14.70 4.69 22.31
N LEU A 76 14.74 3.72 21.41
CA LEU A 76 15.64 2.57 21.44
C LEU A 76 16.63 2.64 20.28
N HIS A 77 16.39 1.87 19.22
CA HIS A 77 17.28 1.76 18.08
C HIS A 77 17.61 3.11 17.42
N LEU A 78 16.62 3.98 17.20
CA LEU A 78 16.85 5.27 16.53
C LEU A 78 17.71 6.21 17.37
N LEU A 79 17.55 6.20 18.70
CA LEU A 79 18.40 6.99 19.59
C LEU A 79 19.85 6.54 19.50
N TYR A 80 20.10 5.22 19.64
CA TYR A 80 21.43 4.65 19.61
C TYR A 80 22.09 4.78 18.23
N SER A 81 21.36 4.50 17.15
CA SER A 81 21.90 4.59 15.79
C SER A 81 22.27 6.02 15.40
N ARG A 82 21.45 7.02 15.77
CA ARG A 82 21.79 8.43 15.54
C ARG A 82 22.99 8.90 16.37
N PHE A 83 23.07 8.49 17.64
CA PHE A 83 24.23 8.79 18.47
C PHE A 83 25.52 8.21 17.86
N TRP A 84 25.47 6.93 17.48
CA TRP A 84 26.59 6.23 16.86
C TRP A 84 26.99 6.85 15.51
N HIS A 85 26.02 7.20 14.70
CA HIS A 85 26.25 7.85 13.41
C HIS A 85 26.90 9.24 13.56
N LYS A 86 26.46 10.05 14.52
CA LYS A 86 27.05 11.37 14.79
C LYS A 86 28.51 11.25 15.26
N PHE A 87 28.82 10.29 16.10
CA PHE A 87 30.20 9.97 16.45
C PHE A 87 31.03 9.58 15.23
N LEU A 88 30.55 8.71 14.38
CA LEU A 88 31.23 8.32 13.14
C LEU A 88 31.38 9.50 12.15
N TYR A 89 30.47 10.45 12.17
CA TYR A 89 30.57 11.67 11.38
C TYR A 89 31.67 12.59 11.91
N ASP A 90 31.78 12.77 13.22
CA ASP A 90 32.86 13.56 13.86
C ASP A 90 34.24 12.94 13.56
N GLU A 91 34.30 11.61 13.53
CA GLU A 91 35.50 10.84 13.15
C GLU A 91 35.73 10.76 11.63
N LYS A 92 34.85 11.38 10.80
CA LYS A 92 34.95 11.43 9.34
C LYS A 92 34.83 10.07 8.63
N VAL A 93 34.19 9.11 9.29
CA VAL A 93 33.94 7.76 8.73
C VAL A 93 32.72 7.75 7.81
N VAL A 94 31.69 8.55 8.12
CA VAL A 94 30.48 8.66 7.31
C VAL A 94 30.35 10.05 6.68
N PRO A 95 29.72 10.18 5.48
CA PRO A 95 29.71 11.41 4.71
C PRO A 95 28.69 12.46 5.15
N CYS A 96 27.73 12.12 5.99
CA CYS A 96 26.60 12.99 6.34
C CYS A 96 26.31 12.96 7.86
N PRO A 97 25.78 14.06 8.45
CA PRO A 97 25.57 14.18 9.89
C PRO A 97 24.35 13.43 10.42
N GLU A 98 23.41 13.05 9.58
CA GLU A 98 22.20 12.30 9.95
C GLU A 98 22.06 11.02 9.12
N PRO A 99 21.70 9.89 9.76
CA PRO A 99 21.65 8.60 9.08
C PRO A 99 20.43 8.44 8.15
N TYR A 100 19.31 9.14 8.44
CA TYR A 100 18.02 8.97 7.76
C TYR A 100 17.46 10.29 7.28
N GLN A 101 17.00 10.35 6.02
CA GLN A 101 16.34 11.53 5.46
C GLN A 101 14.86 11.57 5.87
N LYS A 102 14.16 10.45 5.76
CA LYS A 102 12.74 10.31 6.09
C LYS A 102 12.54 9.11 6.98
N ARG A 103 11.75 9.28 8.02
CA ARG A 103 11.32 8.18 8.88
C ARG A 103 9.80 8.09 8.93
N THR A 104 9.26 6.87 8.82
CA THR A 104 7.86 6.55 9.11
C THR A 104 7.78 5.47 10.17
N SER A 105 6.71 5.55 10.98
CA SER A 105 6.35 4.48 11.91
C SER A 105 5.18 3.71 11.34
N HIS A 106 5.22 2.40 11.44
CA HIS A 106 4.04 1.57 11.20
C HIS A 106 3.27 1.36 12.51
N GLY A 107 1.97 1.07 12.38
CA GLY A 107 1.12 0.66 13.49
C GLY A 107 1.46 -0.75 13.97
N MET A 108 0.78 -1.18 15.02
CA MET A 108 0.92 -2.52 15.60
C MET A 108 -0.32 -3.34 15.33
N ILE A 109 -0.15 -4.58 14.88
CA ILE A 109 -1.25 -5.54 14.80
C ILE A 109 -1.45 -6.15 16.20
N LEU A 110 -2.63 -5.92 16.73
CA LEU A 110 -3.07 -6.38 18.04
C LEU A 110 -3.84 -7.71 17.92
N GLY A 111 -4.00 -8.43 19.01
CA GLY A 111 -4.90 -9.57 19.07
C GLY A 111 -6.36 -9.16 18.83
N GLU A 112 -7.25 -10.13 18.66
CA GLU A 112 -8.69 -9.90 18.35
C GLU A 112 -9.40 -8.99 19.36
N ASN A 113 -8.99 -9.02 20.63
CA ASN A 113 -9.52 -8.18 21.71
C ASN A 113 -8.81 -6.81 21.85
N GLY A 114 -8.00 -6.42 20.88
CA GLY A 114 -7.27 -5.13 20.90
C GLY A 114 -6.09 -5.10 21.87
N GLU A 115 -5.65 -6.23 22.40
CA GLU A 115 -4.48 -6.32 23.26
C GLU A 115 -3.20 -6.67 22.47
N LYS A 116 -2.07 -6.20 22.97
CA LYS A 116 -0.77 -6.56 22.39
C LYS A 116 -0.58 -8.09 22.40
N MET A 117 -0.23 -8.66 21.26
CA MET A 117 0.09 -10.08 21.15
C MET A 117 1.32 -10.43 21.98
N SER A 118 1.21 -11.54 22.75
CA SER A 118 2.31 -12.04 23.55
C SER A 118 2.20 -13.55 23.75
N LYS A 119 3.32 -14.25 23.73
CA LYS A 119 3.38 -15.70 23.97
C LYS A 119 2.82 -16.08 25.34
N SER A 120 3.03 -15.25 26.36
CA SER A 120 2.53 -15.48 27.72
C SER A 120 1.00 -15.36 27.85
N ARG A 121 0.35 -14.65 26.92
CA ARG A 121 -1.11 -14.48 26.87
C ARG A 121 -1.80 -15.49 25.96
N GLY A 122 -1.04 -16.23 25.15
CA GLY A 122 -1.59 -17.20 24.21
C GLY A 122 -2.41 -16.60 23.06
N ASN A 123 -2.27 -15.29 22.80
CA ASN A 123 -3.02 -14.55 21.77
C ASN A 123 -2.18 -14.20 20.53
N VAL A 124 -1.09 -14.93 20.33
CA VAL A 124 -0.21 -14.75 19.16
C VAL A 124 -0.80 -15.47 17.97
N VAL A 125 -0.96 -14.75 16.86
CA VAL A 125 -1.23 -15.35 15.55
C VAL A 125 0.10 -15.71 14.89
N ASN A 126 0.26 -16.97 14.51
CA ASN A 126 1.45 -17.42 13.81
C ASN A 126 1.27 -17.22 12.31
N PRO A 127 2.10 -16.41 11.64
CA PRO A 127 2.03 -16.20 10.20
C PRO A 127 2.08 -17.50 9.39
N ASP A 128 2.90 -18.48 9.81
CA ASP A 128 3.05 -19.77 9.10
C ASP A 128 1.74 -20.56 9.02
N ASP A 129 0.90 -20.47 10.07
CA ASP A 129 -0.38 -21.14 10.08
C ASP A 129 -1.35 -20.47 9.10
N ILE A 130 -1.38 -19.13 9.07
CA ILE A 130 -2.19 -18.37 8.12
C ILE A 130 -1.73 -18.62 6.68
N VAL A 131 -0.43 -18.66 6.44
CA VAL A 131 0.13 -18.96 5.10
C VAL A 131 -0.26 -20.38 4.66
N ARG A 132 -0.23 -21.35 5.57
CA ARG A 132 -0.61 -22.73 5.27
C ARG A 132 -2.10 -22.87 4.95
N GLU A 133 -2.96 -22.14 5.65
CA GLU A 133 -4.42 -22.23 5.52
C GLU A 133 -4.96 -21.36 4.37
N TYR A 134 -4.50 -20.12 4.25
CA TYR A 134 -5.06 -19.13 3.33
C TYR A 134 -4.10 -18.70 2.21
N GLY A 135 -2.80 -19.01 2.32
CA GLY A 135 -1.77 -18.59 1.37
C GLY A 135 -1.09 -17.28 1.74
N ALA A 136 0.16 -17.14 1.30
CA ALA A 136 1.01 -15.97 1.61
C ALA A 136 0.42 -14.66 1.08
N ASP A 137 -0.12 -14.64 -0.13
CA ASP A 137 -0.73 -13.43 -0.72
C ASP A 137 -1.96 -12.97 0.03
N THR A 138 -2.72 -13.89 0.62
CA THR A 138 -3.86 -13.54 1.49
C THR A 138 -3.38 -12.81 2.74
N LEU A 139 -2.37 -13.33 3.42
CA LEU A 139 -1.78 -12.69 4.60
C LEU A 139 -1.23 -11.30 4.26
N ARG A 140 -0.43 -11.19 3.19
CA ARG A 140 0.14 -9.92 2.72
C ARG A 140 -0.94 -8.89 2.41
N THR A 141 -1.98 -9.33 1.67
CA THR A 141 -3.12 -8.46 1.33
C THR A 141 -3.85 -8.00 2.58
N TYR A 142 -4.06 -8.89 3.55
CA TYR A 142 -4.73 -8.57 4.78
C TYR A 142 -3.95 -7.58 5.65
N GLU A 143 -2.65 -7.79 5.84
CA GLU A 143 -1.80 -6.88 6.61
C GLU A 143 -1.77 -5.46 6.03
N MET A 144 -1.81 -5.33 4.70
CA MET A 144 -1.87 -4.05 4.02
C MET A 144 -3.29 -3.44 4.01
N PHE A 145 -4.33 -4.24 4.17
CA PHE A 145 -5.73 -3.81 4.10
C PHE A 145 -6.37 -3.54 5.46
N ILE A 146 -5.87 -4.12 6.55
CA ILE A 146 -6.49 -4.10 7.88
C ILE A 146 -6.74 -2.70 8.44
N GLY A 147 -5.93 -1.70 8.04
CA GLY A 147 -6.04 -0.32 8.52
C GLY A 147 -5.04 0.62 7.88
N ALA A 148 -5.02 1.86 8.35
CA ALA A 148 -4.00 2.82 7.96
C ALA A 148 -2.62 2.37 8.46
N PHE A 149 -1.59 2.55 7.64
CA PHE A 149 -0.25 2.01 7.87
C PHE A 149 0.38 2.43 9.21
N ASP A 150 0.09 3.64 9.66
CA ASP A 150 0.62 4.26 10.89
C ASP A 150 -0.25 4.01 12.14
N LEU A 151 -1.43 3.40 11.98
CA LEU A 151 -2.35 3.12 13.07
C LEU A 151 -2.33 1.64 13.47
N SER A 152 -2.54 1.39 14.76
CA SER A 152 -2.73 0.02 15.25
C SER A 152 -4.10 -0.52 14.87
N ALA A 153 -4.17 -1.79 14.52
CA ALA A 153 -5.40 -2.48 14.15
C ALA A 153 -5.49 -3.84 14.83
N SER A 154 -6.71 -4.26 15.19
CA SER A 154 -6.94 -5.57 15.78
C SER A 154 -7.05 -6.64 14.70
N TRP A 155 -6.44 -7.79 14.95
CA TRP A 155 -6.54 -8.96 14.08
C TRP A 155 -8.01 -9.39 13.93
N SER A 156 -8.38 -9.79 12.72
CA SER A 156 -9.71 -10.33 12.39
C SER A 156 -9.58 -11.47 11.40
N GLU A 157 -9.99 -12.66 11.82
CA GLU A 157 -10.00 -13.83 10.93
C GLU A 157 -10.99 -13.66 9.76
N ASP A 158 -12.13 -13.01 10.00
CA ASP A 158 -13.10 -12.71 8.95
C ASP A 158 -12.53 -11.73 7.91
N GLY A 159 -11.66 -10.82 8.34
CA GLY A 159 -10.90 -9.94 7.44
C GLY A 159 -9.94 -10.72 6.55
N VAL A 160 -9.23 -11.72 7.09
CA VAL A 160 -8.37 -12.64 6.32
C VAL A 160 -9.18 -13.39 5.27
N LYS A 161 -10.32 -13.98 5.67
CA LYS A 161 -11.25 -14.66 4.74
C LYS A 161 -11.80 -13.72 3.67
N GLY A 162 -12.02 -12.44 4.01
CA GLY A 162 -12.42 -11.40 3.07
C GLY A 162 -11.35 -11.16 2.00
N CYS A 163 -10.09 -11.06 2.40
CA CYS A 163 -8.96 -10.91 1.48
C CYS A 163 -8.77 -12.15 0.61
N ARG A 164 -8.95 -13.35 1.16
CA ARG A 164 -8.93 -14.59 0.37
C ARG A 164 -10.00 -14.58 -0.73
N ARG A 165 -11.24 -14.23 -0.40
CA ARG A 165 -12.32 -14.11 -1.39
C ARG A 165 -12.03 -13.05 -2.47
N PHE A 166 -11.39 -11.96 -2.11
CA PHE A 166 -10.94 -10.95 -3.07
C PHE A 166 -9.95 -11.54 -4.08
N LEU A 167 -8.92 -12.24 -3.61
CA LEU A 167 -7.92 -12.88 -4.49
C LEU A 167 -8.54 -13.99 -5.35
N GLU A 168 -9.48 -14.76 -4.83
CA GLU A 168 -10.25 -15.75 -5.61
C GLU A 168 -11.08 -15.10 -6.72
N ARG A 169 -11.61 -13.91 -6.48
CA ARG A 169 -12.30 -13.13 -7.52
C ARG A 169 -11.31 -12.60 -8.56
N VAL A 170 -10.12 -12.16 -8.14
CA VAL A 170 -9.05 -11.81 -9.11
C VAL A 170 -8.72 -13.00 -9.99
N TRP A 171 -8.55 -14.18 -9.40
CA TRP A 171 -8.28 -15.42 -10.15
C TRP A 171 -9.36 -15.73 -11.20
N LYS A 172 -10.62 -15.63 -10.84
CA LYS A 172 -11.75 -15.95 -11.73
C LYS A 172 -12.00 -14.92 -12.85
N LEU A 173 -11.34 -13.76 -12.84
CA LEU A 173 -11.47 -12.80 -13.94
C LEU A 173 -10.99 -13.39 -15.28
N GLN A 174 -10.05 -14.34 -15.27
CA GLN A 174 -9.63 -15.03 -16.49
C GLN A 174 -10.78 -15.73 -17.23
N ASP A 175 -11.85 -16.13 -16.51
CA ASP A 175 -13.01 -16.83 -17.08
C ASP A 175 -13.89 -15.90 -17.93
N ILE A 176 -13.79 -14.57 -17.71
CA ILE A 176 -14.54 -13.54 -18.43
C ILE A 176 -13.63 -12.59 -19.21
N MET A 177 -12.36 -12.97 -19.40
CA MET A 177 -11.39 -12.17 -20.13
C MET A 177 -11.63 -12.22 -21.64
N THR A 178 -11.46 -11.09 -22.31
CA THR A 178 -11.47 -10.96 -23.78
C THR A 178 -10.06 -10.67 -24.29
N ASP A 179 -9.80 -10.92 -25.57
CA ASP A 179 -8.47 -10.72 -26.18
C ASP A 179 -8.11 -9.26 -26.48
N GLU A 180 -9.01 -8.32 -26.18
CA GLU A 180 -8.77 -6.90 -26.40
C GLU A 180 -7.61 -6.40 -25.51
N THR A 181 -6.61 -5.73 -26.12
CA THR A 181 -5.40 -5.27 -25.44
C THR A 181 -5.50 -3.86 -24.83
N GLY A 182 -6.57 -3.11 -25.19
CA GLY A 182 -6.84 -1.77 -24.63
C GLY A 182 -7.87 -1.81 -23.51
N TYR A 183 -8.18 -0.64 -22.97
CA TYR A 183 -9.29 -0.50 -22.02
C TYR A 183 -10.61 -0.37 -22.78
N SER A 184 -11.64 -1.01 -22.28
CA SER A 184 -13.00 -0.87 -22.82
C SER A 184 -13.50 0.56 -22.61
N LYS A 185 -14.26 1.07 -23.57
CA LYS A 185 -14.77 2.44 -23.54
C LYS A 185 -15.55 2.78 -22.27
N GLU A 186 -16.31 1.80 -21.77
CA GLU A 186 -17.12 1.97 -20.56
C GLU A 186 -16.27 2.10 -19.28
N LEU A 187 -15.08 1.48 -19.25
CA LEU A 187 -14.22 1.45 -18.06
C LEU A 187 -12.94 2.27 -18.20
N GLU A 188 -12.69 2.91 -19.36
CA GLU A 188 -11.46 3.69 -19.59
C GLU A 188 -11.25 4.75 -18.50
N THR A 189 -12.27 5.53 -18.20
CA THR A 189 -12.20 6.53 -17.12
C THR A 189 -11.93 5.89 -15.77
N LYS A 190 -12.61 4.78 -15.46
CA LYS A 190 -12.41 4.06 -14.20
C LYS A 190 -11.02 3.46 -14.07
N MET A 191 -10.45 2.95 -15.17
CA MET A 191 -9.07 2.46 -15.21
C MET A 191 -8.08 3.57 -14.89
N HIS A 192 -8.15 4.73 -15.56
CA HIS A 192 -7.28 5.86 -15.31
C HIS A 192 -7.43 6.42 -13.89
N GLN A 193 -8.65 6.52 -13.37
CA GLN A 193 -8.91 6.89 -11.97
C GLN A 193 -8.27 5.90 -10.99
N THR A 194 -8.37 4.59 -11.26
CA THR A 194 -7.82 3.55 -10.38
C THR A 194 -6.29 3.58 -10.41
N ILE A 195 -5.66 3.69 -11.57
CA ILE A 195 -4.20 3.81 -11.69
C ILE A 195 -3.71 5.02 -10.89
N LYS A 196 -4.30 6.20 -11.11
CA LYS A 196 -3.98 7.43 -10.37
C LYS A 196 -4.10 7.25 -8.86
N LYS A 197 -5.23 6.68 -8.42
CA LYS A 197 -5.52 6.47 -7.00
C LYS A 197 -4.54 5.50 -6.36
N VAL A 198 -4.30 4.33 -6.97
CA VAL A 198 -3.40 3.30 -6.45
C VAL A 198 -1.96 3.81 -6.41
N SER A 199 -1.48 4.49 -7.47
CA SER A 199 -0.13 5.06 -7.52
C SER A 199 0.09 6.05 -6.38
N SER A 200 -0.80 7.03 -6.25
CA SER A 200 -0.72 8.03 -5.17
C SER A 200 -0.83 7.40 -3.78
N ASP A 201 -1.68 6.39 -3.61
CA ASP A 201 -1.85 5.72 -2.33
C ASP A 201 -0.61 4.91 -1.93
N TYR A 202 0.04 4.22 -2.87
CA TYR A 202 1.28 3.50 -2.58
C TYR A 202 2.43 4.44 -2.20
N GLU A 203 2.58 5.57 -2.90
CA GLU A 203 3.58 6.59 -2.55
C GLU A 203 3.37 7.16 -1.14
N ASN A 204 2.13 7.23 -0.69
CA ASN A 204 1.74 7.78 0.60
C ASN A 204 1.46 6.72 1.68
N LEU A 205 1.83 5.44 1.45
CA LEU A 205 1.62 4.30 2.37
C LEU A 205 0.14 4.07 2.74
N LYS A 206 -0.78 4.44 1.86
CA LYS A 206 -2.23 4.24 2.02
C LYS A 206 -2.67 2.92 1.36
N TYR A 207 -2.01 1.84 1.70
CA TYR A 207 -2.22 0.53 1.08
C TYR A 207 -3.67 0.04 1.18
N ASN A 208 -4.34 0.29 2.30
CA ASN A 208 -5.73 -0.08 2.52
C ASN A 208 -6.67 0.57 1.50
N THR A 209 -6.48 1.85 1.18
CA THR A 209 -7.31 2.55 0.19
C THR A 209 -6.93 2.18 -1.24
N ALA A 210 -5.67 1.86 -1.52
CA ALA A 210 -5.25 1.30 -2.81
C ALA A 210 -5.93 -0.05 -3.08
N ILE A 211 -5.92 -0.97 -2.10
CA ILE A 211 -6.60 -2.27 -2.21
C ILE A 211 -8.11 -2.09 -2.37
N ALA A 212 -8.72 -1.18 -1.61
CA ALA A 212 -10.15 -0.86 -1.75
C ALA A 212 -10.49 -0.35 -3.17
N ALA A 213 -9.62 0.48 -3.77
CA ALA A 213 -9.81 0.95 -5.15
C ALA A 213 -9.76 -0.20 -6.17
N MET A 214 -8.83 -1.15 -5.99
CA MET A 214 -8.77 -2.36 -6.83
C MET A 214 -9.98 -3.28 -6.61
N MET A 215 -10.46 -3.43 -5.38
CA MET A 215 -11.72 -4.16 -5.10
C MET A 215 -12.92 -3.53 -5.80
N ALA A 216 -13.00 -2.19 -5.80
CA ALA A 216 -14.05 -1.45 -6.50
C ALA A 216 -13.97 -1.65 -8.03
N LEU A 217 -12.75 -1.64 -8.59
CA LEU A 217 -12.54 -1.90 -10.02
C LEU A 217 -13.02 -3.31 -10.42
N ILE A 218 -12.69 -4.32 -9.64
CA ILE A 218 -13.14 -5.70 -9.87
C ILE A 218 -14.68 -5.80 -9.86
N ASN A 219 -15.36 -5.04 -9.01
CA ASN A 219 -16.82 -5.01 -9.01
C ASN A 219 -17.38 -4.50 -10.34
N GLU A 220 -16.73 -3.51 -10.97
CA GLU A 220 -17.14 -3.03 -12.30
C GLU A 220 -16.90 -4.09 -13.39
N PHE A 221 -15.80 -4.84 -13.34
CA PHE A 221 -15.56 -5.96 -14.26
C PHE A 221 -16.66 -7.02 -14.14
N TYR A 222 -17.03 -7.43 -12.94
CA TYR A 222 -18.11 -8.40 -12.73
C TYR A 222 -19.48 -7.85 -13.11
N LYS A 223 -19.75 -6.56 -12.87
CA LYS A 223 -21.00 -5.91 -13.29
C LYS A 223 -21.13 -5.90 -14.82
N LYS A 224 -20.04 -5.66 -15.53
CA LYS A 224 -19.96 -5.73 -16.99
C LYS A 224 -19.97 -7.18 -17.49
N ASN A 225 -19.61 -8.15 -16.65
CA ASN A 225 -19.36 -9.55 -16.99
C ASN A 225 -18.32 -9.73 -18.11
N ALA A 226 -17.33 -8.85 -18.17
CA ALA A 226 -16.20 -8.90 -19.09
C ALA A 226 -15.03 -8.08 -18.54
N VAL A 227 -13.81 -8.50 -18.86
CA VAL A 227 -12.58 -7.76 -18.64
C VAL A 227 -11.71 -7.89 -19.88
N THR A 228 -11.15 -6.81 -20.39
CA THR A 228 -10.19 -6.90 -21.49
C THR A 228 -8.84 -7.40 -20.98
N LYS A 229 -8.03 -8.01 -21.85
CA LYS A 229 -6.68 -8.42 -21.51
C LYS A 229 -5.87 -7.23 -20.95
N GLY A 230 -5.96 -6.03 -21.57
CA GLY A 230 -5.26 -4.84 -21.09
C GLY A 230 -5.73 -4.33 -19.73
N GLU A 231 -7.03 -4.43 -19.43
CA GLU A 231 -7.58 -4.10 -18.10
C GLU A 231 -7.08 -5.09 -17.05
N TYR A 232 -7.03 -6.37 -17.37
CA TYR A 232 -6.57 -7.40 -16.45
C TYR A 232 -5.06 -7.31 -16.21
N GLU A 233 -4.25 -7.16 -17.26
CA GLU A 233 -2.80 -6.93 -17.15
C GLU A 233 -2.50 -5.73 -16.23
N THR A 234 -3.21 -4.63 -16.41
CA THR A 234 -3.08 -3.45 -15.56
C THR A 234 -3.42 -3.74 -14.10
N LEU A 235 -4.52 -4.44 -13.83
CA LEU A 235 -4.88 -4.85 -12.47
C LEU A 235 -3.79 -5.72 -11.84
N LEU A 236 -3.22 -6.69 -12.60
CA LEU A 236 -2.16 -7.57 -12.09
C LEU A 236 -0.90 -6.78 -11.72
N ILE A 237 -0.51 -5.79 -12.54
CA ILE A 237 0.64 -4.93 -12.23
C ILE A 237 0.38 -4.10 -10.96
N LEU A 238 -0.80 -3.50 -10.84
CA LEU A 238 -1.17 -2.70 -9.65
C LEU A 238 -1.23 -3.55 -8.37
N LEU A 239 -1.65 -4.79 -8.47
CA LEU A 239 -1.81 -5.70 -7.33
C LEU A 239 -0.50 -6.43 -6.95
N ASN A 240 0.44 -6.56 -7.88
CA ASN A 240 1.67 -7.35 -7.69
C ASN A 240 2.47 -6.98 -6.42
N PRO A 241 2.65 -5.70 -6.03
CA PRO A 241 3.37 -5.37 -4.80
C PRO A 241 2.77 -5.99 -3.53
N VAL A 242 1.47 -6.21 -3.53
CA VAL A 242 0.73 -6.78 -2.39
C VAL A 242 0.59 -8.29 -2.49
N ALA A 243 0.26 -8.82 -3.66
CA ALA A 243 -0.01 -10.24 -3.90
C ALA A 243 0.84 -10.80 -5.07
N PRO A 244 2.17 -10.92 -4.89
CA PRO A 244 3.10 -11.25 -5.98
C PRO A 244 2.89 -12.64 -6.58
N HIS A 245 2.55 -13.65 -5.78
CA HIS A 245 2.50 -15.03 -6.28
C HIS A 245 1.31 -15.24 -7.22
N ILE A 246 0.11 -14.83 -6.83
CA ILE A 246 -1.09 -14.98 -7.65
C ILE A 246 -1.01 -14.14 -8.93
N THR A 247 -0.43 -12.94 -8.85
CA THR A 247 -0.32 -12.06 -10.02
C THR A 247 0.71 -12.57 -11.03
N GLU A 248 1.84 -13.12 -10.58
CA GLU A 248 2.82 -13.75 -11.47
C GLU A 248 2.26 -15.01 -12.15
N GLU A 249 1.53 -15.85 -11.42
CA GLU A 249 0.89 -17.04 -12.01
C GLU A 249 -0.17 -16.65 -13.05
N LEU A 250 -1.05 -15.72 -12.72
CA LEU A 250 -2.06 -15.23 -13.65
C LEU A 250 -1.46 -14.56 -14.88
N TRP A 251 -0.37 -13.83 -14.72
CA TRP A 251 0.35 -13.20 -15.82
C TRP A 251 0.81 -14.22 -16.85
N GLN A 252 1.36 -15.34 -16.40
CA GLN A 252 1.77 -16.42 -17.29
C GLN A 252 0.59 -17.11 -17.95
N ILE A 253 -0.48 -17.37 -17.19
CA ILE A 253 -1.72 -18.00 -17.70
C ILE A 253 -2.34 -17.19 -18.85
N ILE A 254 -2.38 -15.87 -18.72
CA ILE A 254 -2.94 -14.98 -19.76
C ILE A 254 -1.98 -14.67 -20.91
N GLY A 255 -0.78 -15.29 -20.90
CA GLY A 255 0.23 -15.13 -21.95
C GLY A 255 0.99 -13.81 -21.88
N GLY A 256 1.23 -13.29 -20.67
CA GLY A 256 2.09 -12.13 -20.42
C GLY A 256 3.57 -12.43 -20.72
N THR A 257 4.31 -11.46 -21.18
CA THR A 257 5.74 -11.61 -21.49
C THR A 257 6.60 -11.20 -20.29
N GLY A 258 7.58 -12.04 -19.93
CA GLY A 258 8.44 -11.83 -18.77
C GLY A 258 7.69 -12.01 -17.46
N TYR A 259 8.08 -11.25 -16.44
CA TYR A 259 7.44 -11.27 -15.11
C TYR A 259 6.70 -9.98 -14.84
N VAL A 260 5.66 -10.01 -14.00
CA VAL A 260 4.87 -8.81 -13.64
C VAL A 260 5.77 -7.75 -12.99
N TYR A 261 6.67 -8.14 -12.08
CA TYR A 261 7.56 -7.19 -11.39
C TYR A 261 8.55 -6.47 -12.32
N GLN A 262 8.73 -6.95 -13.56
CA GLN A 262 9.57 -6.32 -14.58
C GLN A 262 8.80 -5.36 -15.48
N GLN A 263 7.47 -5.36 -15.38
CA GLN A 263 6.64 -4.49 -16.21
C GLN A 263 6.75 -3.03 -15.77
N LYS A 264 6.60 -2.13 -16.73
CA LYS A 264 6.49 -0.71 -16.42
C LYS A 264 5.21 -0.45 -15.64
N TRP A 265 5.32 0.37 -14.57
CA TRP A 265 4.14 0.81 -13.83
C TRP A 265 3.16 1.53 -14.75
N PRO A 266 1.85 1.24 -14.68
CA PRO A 266 0.88 1.84 -15.59
C PRO A 266 0.78 3.35 -15.40
N GLU A 267 0.73 4.08 -16.50
CA GLU A 267 0.53 5.53 -16.50
C GLU A 267 -0.95 5.86 -16.69
N PHE A 268 -1.40 6.94 -16.05
CA PHE A 268 -2.75 7.43 -16.24
C PHE A 268 -2.74 8.72 -17.06
N ASP A 269 -3.81 8.92 -17.83
CA ASP A 269 -4.08 10.18 -18.53
C ASP A 269 -5.04 11.01 -17.69
N GLU A 270 -4.59 12.18 -17.25
CA GLU A 270 -5.38 13.09 -16.39
C GLU A 270 -6.70 13.50 -17.07
N THR A 271 -6.69 13.70 -18.38
CA THR A 271 -7.88 14.10 -19.14
C THR A 271 -8.96 13.02 -19.16
N LYS A 272 -8.57 11.75 -19.00
CA LYS A 272 -9.45 10.60 -18.97
C LYS A 272 -9.93 10.22 -17.57
N THR A 273 -9.41 10.89 -16.52
CA THR A 273 -9.86 10.67 -15.14
C THR A 273 -11.17 11.37 -14.81
N VAL A 274 -11.62 12.27 -15.67
CA VAL A 274 -12.85 13.04 -15.47
C VAL A 274 -14.02 12.29 -16.08
N GLU A 275 -15.02 11.97 -15.27
CA GLU A 275 -16.28 11.44 -15.81
C GLU A 275 -16.95 12.48 -16.67
N ASN A 276 -17.08 12.17 -17.96
CA ASN A 276 -17.80 13.03 -18.90
C ASN A 276 -19.33 12.94 -18.72
N THR A 277 -19.81 12.00 -17.92
CA THR A 277 -21.24 11.82 -17.61
C THR A 277 -21.52 12.05 -16.13
N VAL A 278 -22.66 12.65 -15.85
CA VAL A 278 -23.20 12.86 -14.50
C VAL A 278 -24.62 12.32 -14.46
N GLU A 279 -24.94 11.53 -13.45
CA GLU A 279 -26.31 11.11 -13.21
C GLU A 279 -27.09 12.21 -12.49
N ILE A 280 -28.19 12.65 -13.10
CA ILE A 280 -29.06 13.69 -12.54
C ILE A 280 -30.44 13.10 -12.21
N ALA A 281 -31.07 13.63 -11.16
CA ALA A 281 -32.43 13.26 -10.83
C ALA A 281 -33.42 14.01 -11.73
N VAL A 282 -34.39 13.26 -12.29
CA VAL A 282 -35.52 13.84 -13.03
C VAL A 282 -36.76 13.88 -12.14
N GLN A 283 -37.29 15.09 -11.93
CA GLN A 283 -38.36 15.36 -10.99
C GLN A 283 -39.62 15.89 -11.72
N ILE A 284 -40.78 15.59 -11.15
CA ILE A 284 -42.07 16.22 -11.48
C ILE A 284 -42.58 16.88 -10.18
N ASN A 285 -42.82 18.18 -10.23
CA ASN A 285 -43.33 18.95 -9.10
C ASN A 285 -42.49 18.73 -7.79
N GLY A 286 -41.12 18.59 -7.95
CA GLY A 286 -40.20 18.39 -6.85
C GLY A 286 -40.09 16.93 -6.36
N LYS A 287 -40.83 15.98 -6.94
CA LYS A 287 -40.73 14.56 -6.60
C LYS A 287 -39.94 13.81 -7.66
N THR A 288 -38.87 13.11 -7.28
CA THR A 288 -38.05 12.31 -8.19
C THR A 288 -38.87 11.20 -8.82
N LYS A 289 -38.80 11.10 -10.15
CA LYS A 289 -39.49 10.12 -10.98
C LYS A 289 -38.56 9.19 -11.74
N GLY A 290 -37.30 9.58 -11.87
CA GLY A 290 -36.27 8.80 -12.55
C GLY A 290 -34.91 9.42 -12.38
N THR A 291 -33.88 8.76 -12.89
CA THR A 291 -32.51 9.27 -13.03
C THR A 291 -32.10 9.24 -14.49
N LEU A 292 -31.24 10.16 -14.90
CA LEU A 292 -30.75 10.27 -16.28
C LEU A 292 -29.26 10.56 -16.27
N ALA A 293 -28.47 9.78 -17.01
CA ALA A 293 -27.07 10.05 -17.27
C ALA A 293 -26.96 11.10 -18.39
N ILE A 294 -26.30 12.21 -18.13
CA ILE A 294 -26.07 13.30 -19.09
C ILE A 294 -24.59 13.57 -19.22
N GLY A 295 -24.14 14.07 -20.37
CA GLY A 295 -22.80 14.63 -20.54
C GLY A 295 -22.64 15.89 -19.67
N ARG A 296 -21.47 16.06 -19.06
CA ARG A 296 -21.16 17.23 -18.19
C ARG A 296 -21.28 18.55 -18.93
N ASN A 297 -21.03 18.50 -20.25
CA ASN A 297 -21.07 19.66 -21.15
C ASN A 297 -22.30 19.65 -22.07
N ASP A 298 -23.29 18.76 -21.83
CA ASP A 298 -24.52 18.73 -22.63
C ASP A 298 -25.27 20.06 -22.51
N ALA A 299 -25.77 20.54 -23.63
CA ALA A 299 -26.55 21.78 -23.63
C ALA A 299 -27.83 21.64 -22.81
N LYS A 300 -28.23 22.67 -22.13
CA LYS A 300 -29.44 22.69 -21.26
C LYS A 300 -30.66 22.13 -21.95
N ASP A 301 -30.89 22.53 -23.19
CA ASP A 301 -32.09 22.15 -23.92
C ASP A 301 -32.10 20.66 -24.29
N ASP A 302 -30.92 20.09 -24.62
CA ASP A 302 -30.75 18.66 -24.88
C ASP A 302 -30.98 17.83 -23.62
N VAL A 303 -30.47 18.31 -22.49
CA VAL A 303 -30.66 17.66 -21.17
C VAL A 303 -32.14 17.63 -20.79
N ILE A 304 -32.86 18.74 -20.98
CA ILE A 304 -34.29 18.82 -20.69
C ILE A 304 -35.09 17.91 -21.66
N ALA A 305 -34.73 17.87 -22.95
CA ALA A 305 -35.37 16.98 -23.92
C ALA A 305 -35.22 15.50 -23.53
N LYS A 306 -33.97 15.06 -23.24
CA LYS A 306 -33.70 13.69 -22.78
C LYS A 306 -34.41 13.37 -21.47
N ALA A 307 -34.49 14.35 -20.54
CA ALA A 307 -35.17 14.17 -19.25
C ALA A 307 -36.68 13.96 -19.47
N LYS A 308 -37.32 14.72 -20.35
CA LYS A 308 -38.72 14.52 -20.69
C LYS A 308 -38.99 13.17 -21.34
N GLU A 309 -38.13 12.74 -22.24
CA GLU A 309 -38.21 11.44 -22.88
C GLU A 309 -38.09 10.29 -21.85
N SER A 310 -37.17 10.40 -20.88
CA SER A 310 -36.94 9.37 -19.86
C SER A 310 -38.11 9.14 -18.90
N ILE A 311 -39.07 10.09 -18.82
CA ILE A 311 -40.25 10.02 -17.96
C ILE A 311 -41.54 10.28 -18.75
N ALA A 312 -41.54 10.09 -20.05
CA ALA A 312 -42.68 10.41 -20.95
C ALA A 312 -44.01 9.76 -20.49
N ASP A 313 -43.91 8.54 -19.96
CA ASP A 313 -45.03 7.79 -19.37
C ASP A 313 -45.68 8.44 -18.14
N LYS A 314 -44.95 9.35 -17.48
CA LYS A 314 -45.36 10.04 -16.24
C LYS A 314 -45.76 11.52 -16.45
N LEU A 315 -45.64 12.00 -17.70
CA LEU A 315 -46.01 13.38 -18.06
C LEU A 315 -47.52 13.41 -18.47
N THR A 316 -48.40 13.55 -17.47
CA THR A 316 -49.88 13.47 -17.70
C THR A 316 -50.59 14.81 -17.70
N GLY A 317 -49.89 15.96 -17.60
CA GLY A 317 -50.47 17.32 -17.52
C GLY A 317 -49.72 18.33 -18.38
N ASN A 318 -50.18 19.58 -18.33
CA ASN A 318 -49.51 20.66 -19.06
C ASN A 318 -48.24 21.12 -18.35
N ILE A 319 -47.11 21.16 -19.05
CA ILE A 319 -45.83 21.65 -18.52
C ILE A 319 -45.88 23.15 -18.41
N VAL A 320 -45.72 23.69 -17.20
CA VAL A 320 -45.76 25.11 -16.89
C VAL A 320 -44.35 25.72 -16.82
N LYS A 321 -43.38 24.94 -16.34
CA LYS A 321 -42.01 25.40 -16.17
C LYS A 321 -41.05 24.24 -16.15
N GLU A 322 -39.87 24.44 -16.75
CA GLU A 322 -38.73 23.50 -16.74
C GLU A 322 -37.55 24.16 -16.00
N ILE A 323 -37.06 23.47 -15.00
CA ILE A 323 -35.95 23.96 -14.14
C ILE A 323 -34.81 22.98 -14.27
N TYR A 324 -33.68 23.42 -14.80
CA TYR A 324 -32.44 22.64 -14.86
C TYR A 324 -31.38 23.23 -13.91
N VAL A 325 -30.89 22.43 -13.01
CA VAL A 325 -29.72 22.74 -12.19
C VAL A 325 -28.56 21.89 -12.70
N PRO A 326 -27.51 22.49 -13.31
CA PRO A 326 -26.44 21.74 -13.95
C PRO A 326 -25.83 20.69 -13.02
N GLY A 327 -25.72 19.47 -13.54
CA GLY A 327 -25.10 18.32 -12.85
C GLY A 327 -25.87 17.81 -11.62
N ARG A 328 -27.13 18.24 -11.39
CA ARG A 328 -27.92 17.83 -10.22
C ARG A 328 -29.32 17.34 -10.54
N ILE A 329 -30.16 18.20 -11.10
CA ILE A 329 -31.57 17.87 -11.30
C ILE A 329 -32.15 18.53 -12.55
N VAL A 330 -33.15 17.86 -13.16
CA VAL A 330 -34.17 18.49 -13.99
C VAL A 330 -35.50 18.34 -13.27
N ASN A 331 -36.20 19.46 -13.02
CA ASN A 331 -37.53 19.45 -12.42
C ASN A 331 -38.55 20.02 -13.41
N ILE A 332 -39.50 19.22 -13.78
CA ILE A 332 -40.61 19.56 -14.66
C ILE A 332 -41.81 19.93 -13.79
N VAL A 333 -42.23 21.18 -13.87
CA VAL A 333 -43.41 21.66 -13.16
C VAL A 333 -44.62 21.54 -14.05
N MET A 334 -45.60 20.81 -13.58
CA MET A 334 -46.84 20.52 -14.31
C MET A 334 -48.05 21.00 -13.55
N LYS A 335 -49.10 21.37 -14.28
CA LYS A 335 -50.41 21.77 -13.77
C LYS A 335 -51.48 20.87 -14.33
#